data_a9727aee3cca10356fd088011cdb5835
#
_entry.id   a9727aee3cca10356fd088011cdb5835
#
_cell.length_a   1.000
_cell.length_b   1.000
_cell.length_c   1.000
_cell.angle_alpha   90.00
_cell.angle_beta   90.00
_cell.angle_gamma   90.00
#
_symmetry.space_group_name_H-M   'P 1'
#
loop_
_entity.id
_entity.type
_entity.pdbx_description
1 polymer ?
#
loop_
_entity_poly.entity_id
_entity_poly.type
_entity_poly.pdbx_seq_one_letter_code
_entity_poly.pdbx_strand_id
1 'polypeptide(L)'
;MFEYTTNINYNEKGDNMKNKIQDMDVKGKKVLLRCDFNVPVKDGKILDDSKIIASLRTINHLIKEGAKIIILSHFGKVKTAEDKNKNTLAPIAERLQELVDTKVIFSKQTRSLYIETKIENMKPGEIMLLENTRHEDVPDKLESGNDVQLAMYWAGIADVFCLDAFGSSHRKHASTYGVAKYLPSCVGFLVQQEVEALDKYVLNAEKPFTILMGGAKVEDKVELIEVLLPKCDHLLLTGGIANSCLHILGFDVGSSLRTKDEAIMSKIKTLLIQNKDKILLPLDAIVGRDYRPDYINHVNIDKVEDDDCIYDIGVKTIDKYKEIIDKTATIFINGTAGKYEESKYATGTRELLSYIAESKAVKIVGGGDGVSAVKHFKLGEKYDHLSTGGGATLEYIVNEGLPCIDNIIK
;
A
#
# COMPACT_ATOMS: atom_id res chain seq x y z
N MET A 1 -2.34 3.55 23.69
CA MET A 1 -2.97 4.52 22.77
C MET A 1 -1.84 4.96 21.85
N PHE A 2 -1.75 4.33 20.67
CA PHE A 2 -0.69 4.68 19.70
C PHE A 2 -1.30 5.72 18.77
N GLU A 3 -0.95 6.98 19.00
CA GLU A 3 -1.18 8.01 18.00
C GLU A 3 -0.23 7.75 16.83
N TYR A 4 -0.76 7.37 15.67
CA TYR A 4 -0.05 7.48 14.41
C TYR A 4 0.02 8.98 14.05
N THR A 5 0.87 9.68 14.76
CA THR A 5 1.24 11.05 14.38
C THR A 5 2.22 10.95 13.24
N THR A 6 1.72 11.04 12.02
CA THR A 6 2.54 11.51 10.91
C THR A 6 2.90 12.95 11.24
N ASN A 7 4.15 13.22 11.58
CA ASN A 7 4.67 14.58 11.88
C ASN A 7 4.77 15.48 10.64
N ILE A 8 3.98 15.23 9.61
CA ILE A 8 3.92 16.06 8.41
C ILE A 8 2.97 17.21 8.68
N ASN A 9 3.50 18.43 8.80
CA ASN A 9 2.71 19.65 8.75
C ASN A 9 2.17 19.84 7.34
N TYR A 10 0.92 19.44 7.13
CA TYR A 10 0.18 19.57 5.85
C TYR A 10 -0.34 20.99 5.62
N ASN A 11 0.42 22.01 5.92
CA ASN A 11 0.05 23.40 5.68
C ASN A 11 1.00 24.05 4.67
N GLU A 12 0.35 24.57 3.63
CA GLU A 12 0.83 25.58 2.66
C GLU A 12 1.62 25.12 1.44
N LYS A 13 0.95 25.00 0.37
CA LYS A 13 1.08 25.35 -1.06
C LYS A 13 0.65 24.20 -1.98
N GLY A 14 -0.49 24.41 -2.68
CA GLY A 14 -0.87 23.61 -3.86
C GLY A 14 -1.95 22.57 -3.62
N ASP A 15 -2.91 22.84 -2.76
CA ASP A 15 -4.05 21.95 -2.55
C ASP A 15 -5.08 22.10 -3.68
N ASN A 16 -4.85 21.39 -4.79
CA ASN A 16 -5.78 21.34 -5.94
C ASN A 16 -6.83 20.22 -5.80
N MET A 17 -6.79 19.43 -4.71
CA MET A 17 -7.75 18.35 -4.50
C MET A 17 -9.12 18.91 -4.14
N LYS A 18 -10.11 18.64 -5.00
CA LYS A 18 -11.51 18.99 -4.79
C LYS A 18 -12.24 17.89 -4.00
N ASN A 19 -13.45 18.20 -3.56
CA ASN A 19 -14.37 17.24 -2.93
C ASN A 19 -13.75 16.46 -1.76
N LYS A 20 -13.23 17.17 -0.76
CA LYS A 20 -12.72 16.62 0.49
C LYS A 20 -13.85 16.43 1.50
N ILE A 21 -13.74 15.42 2.39
CA ILE A 21 -14.78 15.14 3.39
C ILE A 21 -15.03 16.32 4.33
N GLN A 22 -14.03 17.10 4.68
CA GLN A 22 -14.16 18.26 5.56
C GLN A 22 -14.91 19.44 4.91
N ASP A 23 -15.05 19.46 3.58
CA ASP A 23 -15.74 20.48 2.83
C ASP A 23 -17.21 20.08 2.53
N MET A 24 -17.60 18.86 2.92
CA MET A 24 -18.94 18.33 2.69
C MET A 24 -19.87 18.61 3.86
N ASP A 25 -21.07 19.09 3.56
CA ASP A 25 -22.15 19.11 4.56
C ASP A 25 -22.66 17.68 4.78
N VAL A 26 -22.33 17.10 5.93
CA VAL A 26 -22.69 15.71 6.30
C VAL A 26 -23.58 15.62 7.54
N LYS A 27 -23.93 16.75 8.15
CA LYS A 27 -24.69 16.80 9.38
C LYS A 27 -26.08 16.18 9.20
N GLY A 28 -26.36 15.13 9.97
CA GLY A 28 -27.61 14.38 9.93
C GLY A 28 -27.81 13.54 8.66
N LYS A 29 -26.87 13.58 7.70
CA LYS A 29 -26.95 12.81 6.44
C LYS A 29 -26.47 11.38 6.61
N LYS A 30 -26.96 10.52 5.74
CA LYS A 30 -26.49 9.14 5.57
C LYS A 30 -25.24 9.17 4.70
N VAL A 31 -24.06 8.87 5.28
CA VAL A 31 -22.77 8.85 4.57
C VAL A 31 -22.37 7.41 4.32
N LEU A 32 -22.27 7.02 3.06
CA LEU A 32 -21.72 5.75 2.64
C LEU A 32 -20.20 5.87 2.59
N LEU A 33 -19.52 5.30 3.58
CA LEU A 33 -18.06 5.35 3.72
C LEU A 33 -17.41 4.07 3.22
N ARG A 34 -16.55 4.14 2.22
CA ARG A 34 -15.78 2.99 1.73
C ARG A 34 -14.41 2.96 2.38
N CYS A 35 -14.21 2.01 3.31
CA CYS A 35 -12.94 1.75 3.99
C CYS A 35 -12.21 0.53 3.41
N ASP A 36 -10.91 0.42 3.65
CA ASP A 36 -10.11 -0.78 3.40
C ASP A 36 -9.79 -1.51 4.72
N PHE A 37 -10.68 -2.39 5.14
CA PHE A 37 -10.53 -3.23 6.32
C PHE A 37 -10.01 -4.65 5.99
N ASN A 38 -9.35 -4.79 4.84
CA ASN A 38 -8.71 -6.05 4.47
C ASN A 38 -7.41 -6.22 5.26
N VAL A 39 -7.55 -6.70 6.49
CA VAL A 39 -6.50 -6.94 7.48
C VAL A 39 -6.19 -8.43 7.62
N PRO A 40 -4.98 -8.84 8.03
CA PRO A 40 -4.67 -10.25 8.29
C PRO A 40 -5.42 -10.75 9.53
N VAL A 41 -6.18 -11.82 9.37
CA VAL A 41 -6.90 -12.50 10.46
C VAL A 41 -6.48 -13.97 10.50
N LYS A 42 -6.19 -14.49 11.69
CA LYS A 42 -5.92 -15.91 11.93
C LYS A 42 -6.73 -16.38 13.13
N ASP A 43 -7.45 -17.48 12.95
CA ASP A 43 -8.29 -18.08 14.00
C ASP A 43 -9.25 -17.06 14.67
N GLY A 44 -9.86 -16.20 13.85
CA GLY A 44 -10.77 -15.13 14.29
C GLY A 44 -10.09 -13.92 14.95
N LYS A 45 -8.76 -13.92 15.10
CA LYS A 45 -8.01 -12.80 15.70
C LYS A 45 -7.33 -11.96 14.62
N ILE A 46 -7.49 -10.64 14.72
CA ILE A 46 -6.79 -9.68 13.88
C ILE A 46 -5.32 -9.63 14.30
N LEU A 47 -4.42 -9.84 13.34
CA LEU A 47 -2.97 -9.81 13.58
C LEU A 47 -2.36 -8.41 13.41
N ASP A 48 -2.95 -7.58 12.55
CA ASP A 48 -2.55 -6.19 12.30
C ASP A 48 -3.83 -5.38 11.99
N ASP A 49 -4.17 -4.43 12.86
CA ASP A 49 -5.36 -3.57 12.73
C ASP A 49 -5.04 -2.18 12.14
N SER A 50 -3.81 -1.97 11.67
CA SER A 50 -3.32 -0.66 11.20
C SER A 50 -4.20 -0.01 10.14
N LYS A 51 -4.84 -0.79 9.26
CA LYS A 51 -5.78 -0.26 8.26
C LYS A 51 -7.10 0.22 8.86
N ILE A 52 -7.55 -0.42 9.94
CA ILE A 52 -8.74 0.02 10.68
C ILE A 52 -8.42 1.35 11.37
N ILE A 53 -7.27 1.41 12.05
CA ILE A 53 -6.78 2.62 12.73
C ILE A 53 -6.60 3.78 11.74
N ALA A 54 -6.05 3.52 10.56
CA ALA A 54 -5.86 4.54 9.53
C ALA A 54 -7.16 5.22 9.08
N SER A 55 -8.29 4.51 9.12
CA SER A 55 -9.61 5.06 8.76
C SER A 55 -10.27 5.84 9.91
N LEU A 56 -9.76 5.77 11.14
CA LEU A 56 -10.41 6.37 12.31
C LEU A 56 -10.52 7.89 12.23
N ARG A 57 -9.57 8.56 11.58
CA ARG A 57 -9.64 10.01 11.42
C ARG A 57 -10.91 10.44 10.65
N THR A 58 -11.23 9.75 9.57
CA THR A 58 -12.43 9.99 8.77
C THR A 58 -13.68 9.57 9.55
N ILE A 59 -13.67 8.41 10.20
CA ILE A 59 -14.79 7.91 10.99
C ILE A 59 -15.12 8.87 12.14
N ASN A 60 -14.12 9.30 12.91
CA ASN A 60 -14.30 10.20 14.05
C ASN A 60 -14.77 11.60 13.61
N HIS A 61 -14.31 12.09 12.46
CA HIS A 61 -14.83 13.33 11.88
C HIS A 61 -16.34 13.20 11.57
N LEU A 62 -16.75 12.13 10.91
CA LEU A 62 -18.16 11.88 10.59
C LEU A 62 -19.04 11.71 11.85
N ILE A 63 -18.51 11.05 12.89
CA ILE A 63 -19.19 10.94 14.19
C ILE A 63 -19.41 12.34 14.80
N LYS A 64 -18.35 13.15 14.84
CA LYS A 64 -18.36 14.50 15.40
C LYS A 64 -19.34 15.42 14.66
N GLU A 65 -19.40 15.32 13.34
CA GLU A 65 -20.33 16.09 12.51
C GLU A 65 -21.78 15.55 12.58
N GLY A 66 -22.01 14.44 13.28
CA GLY A 66 -23.34 13.86 13.46
C GLY A 66 -23.91 13.18 12.21
N ALA A 67 -23.06 12.64 11.35
CA ALA A 67 -23.48 11.82 10.21
C ALA A 67 -24.02 10.46 10.68
N LYS A 68 -24.92 9.84 9.90
CA LYS A 68 -25.27 8.42 10.02
C LYS A 68 -24.32 7.64 9.09
N ILE A 69 -23.44 6.83 9.65
CA ILE A 69 -22.29 6.27 8.92
C ILE A 69 -22.58 4.84 8.48
N ILE A 70 -22.57 4.59 7.18
CA ILE A 70 -22.74 3.27 6.59
C ILE A 70 -21.40 2.85 5.98
N ILE A 71 -20.74 1.83 6.55
CA ILE A 71 -19.40 1.42 6.10
C ILE A 71 -19.50 0.22 5.17
N LEU A 72 -18.85 0.37 4.01
CA LEU A 72 -18.53 -0.71 3.08
C LEU A 72 -17.06 -1.06 3.16
N SER A 73 -16.72 -2.34 3.20
CA SER A 73 -15.36 -2.81 3.04
C SER A 73 -15.33 -4.20 2.39
N HIS A 74 -14.20 -4.52 1.75
CA HIS A 74 -13.92 -5.89 1.33
C HIS A 74 -13.01 -6.59 2.34
N PHE A 75 -13.08 -7.93 2.35
CA PHE A 75 -12.21 -8.76 3.18
C PHE A 75 -11.86 -10.07 2.47
N GLY A 76 -10.57 -10.34 2.31
CA GLY A 76 -10.08 -11.53 1.63
C GLY A 76 -10.56 -11.67 0.18
N LYS A 77 -10.51 -12.89 -0.32
CA LYS A 77 -11.04 -13.28 -1.63
C LYS A 77 -12.22 -14.22 -1.43
N VAL A 78 -13.36 -13.92 -2.06
CA VAL A 78 -14.56 -14.74 -2.01
C VAL A 78 -14.83 -15.27 -3.42
N LYS A 79 -14.71 -16.59 -3.60
CA LYS A 79 -14.92 -17.28 -4.87
C LYS A 79 -16.01 -18.33 -4.78
N THR A 80 -16.29 -18.82 -3.57
CA THR A 80 -17.28 -19.87 -3.30
C THR A 80 -18.22 -19.45 -2.17
N ALA A 81 -19.31 -20.19 -1.99
CA ALA A 81 -20.23 -19.98 -0.87
C ALA A 81 -19.54 -20.23 0.49
N GLU A 82 -18.60 -21.19 0.55
CA GLU A 82 -17.86 -21.48 1.77
C GLU A 82 -16.90 -20.33 2.14
N ASP A 83 -16.34 -19.63 1.15
CA ASP A 83 -15.49 -18.46 1.39
C ASP A 83 -16.24 -17.33 2.11
N LYS A 84 -17.57 -17.21 1.92
CA LYS A 84 -18.39 -16.22 2.61
C LYS A 84 -18.33 -16.39 4.13
N ASN A 85 -18.36 -17.65 4.60
CA ASN A 85 -18.30 -17.94 6.03
C ASN A 85 -16.92 -17.64 6.65
N LYS A 86 -15.85 -17.81 5.88
CA LYS A 86 -14.47 -17.57 6.32
C LYS A 86 -14.09 -16.09 6.27
N ASN A 87 -14.64 -15.36 5.29
CA ASN A 87 -14.31 -13.98 5.01
C ASN A 87 -15.44 -13.02 5.44
N THR A 88 -15.88 -13.13 6.69
CA THR A 88 -16.85 -12.20 7.31
C THR A 88 -16.16 -11.01 7.95
N LEU A 89 -16.80 -9.86 7.96
CA LEU A 89 -16.36 -8.64 8.66
C LEU A 89 -16.73 -8.63 10.16
N ALA A 90 -17.30 -9.70 10.70
CA ALA A 90 -17.69 -9.74 12.11
C ALA A 90 -16.54 -9.42 13.09
N PRO A 91 -15.31 -10.00 12.97
CA PRO A 91 -14.19 -9.65 13.86
C PRO A 91 -13.77 -8.17 13.73
N ILE A 92 -13.92 -7.60 12.54
CA ILE A 92 -13.60 -6.20 12.27
C ILE A 92 -14.64 -5.28 12.94
N ALA A 93 -15.92 -5.67 12.94
CA ALA A 93 -16.97 -4.93 13.64
C ALA A 93 -16.72 -4.88 15.15
N GLU A 94 -16.31 -5.99 15.76
CA GLU A 94 -15.93 -6.07 17.18
C GLU A 94 -14.75 -5.14 17.47
N ARG A 95 -13.70 -5.20 16.64
CA ARG A 95 -12.53 -4.33 16.80
C ARG A 95 -12.87 -2.86 16.62
N LEU A 96 -13.70 -2.53 15.62
CA LEU A 96 -14.14 -1.14 15.40
C LEU A 96 -14.92 -0.61 16.59
N GLN A 97 -15.81 -1.43 17.21
CA GLN A 97 -16.55 -1.04 18.43
C GLN A 97 -15.62 -0.71 19.61
N GLU A 98 -14.46 -1.39 19.72
CA GLU A 98 -13.45 -1.07 20.75
C GLU A 98 -12.72 0.26 20.51
N LEU A 99 -12.67 0.72 19.24
CA LEU A 99 -11.89 1.89 18.82
C LEU A 99 -12.72 3.18 18.74
N VAL A 100 -14.06 3.11 18.83
CA VAL A 100 -14.96 4.27 18.73
C VAL A 100 -15.91 4.36 19.90
N ASP A 101 -16.23 5.59 20.33
CA ASP A 101 -17.13 5.86 21.46
C ASP A 101 -18.60 5.89 21.04
N THR A 102 -18.95 5.28 19.92
CA THR A 102 -20.34 5.23 19.43
C THR A 102 -20.75 3.79 19.11
N LYS A 103 -22.04 3.57 18.97
CA LYS A 103 -22.57 2.24 18.67
C LYS A 103 -22.23 1.81 17.24
N VAL A 104 -21.61 0.64 17.10
CA VAL A 104 -21.38 -0.06 15.84
C VAL A 104 -22.41 -1.18 15.67
N ILE A 105 -23.22 -1.08 14.62
CA ILE A 105 -24.21 -2.08 14.24
C ILE A 105 -23.61 -2.91 13.10
N PHE A 106 -23.38 -4.20 13.30
CA PHE A 106 -22.94 -5.10 12.24
C PHE A 106 -24.11 -5.75 11.53
N SER A 107 -24.14 -5.66 10.21
CA SER A 107 -25.10 -6.39 9.37
C SER A 107 -24.44 -7.59 8.72
N LYS A 108 -25.01 -8.79 8.89
CA LYS A 108 -24.56 -10.01 8.21
C LYS A 108 -24.91 -10.05 6.71
N GLN A 109 -25.43 -8.97 6.18
CA GLN A 109 -25.83 -8.83 4.78
C GLN A 109 -25.26 -7.55 4.19
N THR A 110 -25.13 -7.54 2.87
CA THR A 110 -24.66 -6.39 2.09
C THR A 110 -25.83 -5.56 1.55
N ARG A 111 -27.03 -6.16 1.44
CA ARG A 111 -28.28 -5.52 0.97
C ARG A 111 -29.50 -6.29 1.47
N SER A 112 -30.50 -5.58 1.96
CA SER A 112 -31.81 -6.12 2.31
C SER A 112 -32.74 -5.01 2.83
N LEU A 113 -34.03 -5.24 2.85
CA LEU A 113 -35.02 -4.35 3.48
C LEU A 113 -34.72 -4.14 4.98
N TYR A 114 -34.13 -5.14 5.66
CA TYR A 114 -33.69 -4.98 7.06
C TYR A 114 -32.62 -3.89 7.20
N ILE A 115 -31.63 -3.85 6.29
CA ILE A 115 -30.58 -2.80 6.28
C ILE A 115 -31.21 -1.42 6.09
N GLU A 116 -32.09 -1.28 5.10
CA GLU A 116 -32.79 -0.01 4.81
C GLU A 116 -33.56 0.48 6.03
N THR A 117 -34.38 -0.41 6.65
CA THR A 117 -35.13 -0.09 7.87
C THR A 117 -34.20 0.31 9.03
N LYS A 118 -33.07 -0.36 9.19
CA LYS A 118 -32.11 -0.02 10.26
C LYS A 118 -31.44 1.32 10.03
N ILE A 119 -31.03 1.62 8.80
CA ILE A 119 -30.39 2.88 8.43
C ILE A 119 -31.33 4.06 8.69
N GLU A 120 -32.60 3.95 8.32
CA GLU A 120 -33.60 5.02 8.60
C GLU A 120 -33.70 5.32 10.11
N ASN A 121 -33.61 4.30 10.96
CA ASN A 121 -33.72 4.43 12.41
C ASN A 121 -32.39 4.72 13.11
N MET A 122 -31.27 4.86 12.40
CA MET A 122 -29.98 5.25 12.99
C MET A 122 -30.05 6.65 13.59
N LYS A 123 -29.35 6.83 14.70
CA LYS A 123 -29.13 8.15 15.31
C LYS A 123 -27.90 8.81 14.70
N PRO A 124 -27.82 10.15 14.72
CA PRO A 124 -26.59 10.85 14.36
C PRO A 124 -25.38 10.32 15.14
N GLY A 125 -24.29 10.08 14.43
CA GLY A 125 -23.04 9.52 14.97
C GLY A 125 -22.99 7.98 15.05
N GLU A 126 -24.11 7.26 14.89
CA GLU A 126 -24.07 5.79 14.87
C GLU A 126 -23.43 5.24 13.57
N ILE A 127 -22.84 4.06 13.67
CA ILE A 127 -22.18 3.36 12.58
C ILE A 127 -22.92 2.06 12.27
N MET A 128 -23.16 1.79 10.98
CA MET A 128 -23.53 0.48 10.48
C MET A 128 -22.42 -0.05 9.57
N LEU A 129 -21.78 -1.14 9.96
CA LEU A 129 -20.86 -1.88 9.10
C LEU A 129 -21.65 -2.98 8.37
N LEU A 130 -21.68 -2.91 7.04
CA LEU A 130 -22.26 -3.97 6.21
C LEU A 130 -21.29 -5.13 6.08
N GLU A 131 -21.79 -6.31 5.70
CA GLU A 131 -20.95 -7.48 5.44
C GLU A 131 -20.04 -7.26 4.22
N ASN A 132 -19.03 -8.06 4.11
CA ASN A 132 -17.99 -8.07 3.09
C ASN A 132 -18.58 -7.89 1.67
N THR A 133 -18.21 -6.79 1.01
CA THR A 133 -18.72 -6.46 -0.34
C THR A 133 -18.42 -7.56 -1.35
N ARG A 134 -17.34 -8.36 -1.15
CA ARG A 134 -17.01 -9.53 -2.00
C ARG A 134 -17.99 -10.68 -1.90
N HIS A 135 -18.92 -10.68 -0.92
CA HIS A 135 -20.01 -11.65 -0.91
C HIS A 135 -20.92 -11.51 -2.13
N GLU A 136 -20.97 -10.32 -2.73
CA GLU A 136 -21.69 -10.06 -3.99
C GLU A 136 -20.96 -10.59 -5.24
N ASP A 137 -19.70 -11.06 -5.10
CA ASP A 137 -18.98 -11.67 -6.21
C ASP A 137 -19.40 -13.13 -6.49
N VAL A 138 -20.21 -13.72 -5.63
CA VAL A 138 -20.68 -15.12 -5.81
C VAL A 138 -22.18 -15.13 -5.98
N PRO A 139 -22.70 -15.62 -7.14
CA PRO A 139 -21.95 -16.26 -8.24
C PRO A 139 -21.43 -15.31 -9.34
N ASP A 140 -21.94 -14.07 -9.45
CA ASP A 140 -21.94 -13.28 -10.70
C ASP A 140 -20.90 -12.15 -10.76
N LYS A 141 -19.98 -12.08 -9.78
CA LYS A 141 -18.96 -11.01 -9.68
C LYS A 141 -19.53 -9.59 -9.68
N LEU A 142 -20.64 -9.38 -8.99
CA LEU A 142 -21.34 -8.10 -9.02
C LEU A 142 -20.49 -6.96 -8.45
N GLU A 143 -19.78 -7.19 -7.34
CA GLU A 143 -18.86 -6.19 -6.75
C GLU A 143 -17.66 -5.93 -7.66
N SER A 144 -16.88 -6.99 -7.98
CA SER A 144 -15.65 -6.83 -8.76
C SER A 144 -15.91 -6.53 -10.25
N GLY A 145 -17.07 -6.87 -10.74
CA GLY A 145 -17.55 -6.55 -12.09
C GLY A 145 -18.14 -5.15 -12.23
N ASN A 146 -18.21 -4.39 -11.12
CA ASN A 146 -18.81 -3.05 -11.10
C ASN A 146 -20.27 -3.04 -11.59
N ASP A 147 -21.08 -3.96 -11.05
CA ASP A 147 -22.47 -4.08 -11.42
C ASP A 147 -23.29 -2.82 -11.11
N VAL A 148 -24.06 -2.39 -12.10
CA VAL A 148 -24.82 -1.14 -12.05
C VAL A 148 -25.94 -1.20 -11.00
N GLN A 149 -26.65 -2.32 -10.90
CA GLN A 149 -27.78 -2.47 -9.98
C GLN A 149 -27.30 -2.52 -8.53
N LEU A 150 -26.16 -3.18 -8.28
CA LEU A 150 -25.53 -3.21 -6.96
C LEU A 150 -25.04 -1.81 -6.54
N ALA A 151 -24.40 -1.09 -7.44
CA ALA A 151 -23.94 0.28 -7.20
C ALA A 151 -25.13 1.22 -6.93
N MET A 152 -26.20 1.14 -7.69
CA MET A 152 -27.45 1.91 -7.50
C MET A 152 -28.11 1.59 -6.17
N TYR A 153 -28.14 0.31 -5.75
CA TYR A 153 -28.68 -0.08 -4.47
C TYR A 153 -27.94 0.58 -3.32
N TRP A 154 -26.61 0.49 -3.29
CA TRP A 154 -25.81 1.13 -2.24
C TRP A 154 -25.89 2.65 -2.29
N ALA A 155 -25.98 3.24 -3.46
CA ALA A 155 -26.22 4.67 -3.58
C ALA A 155 -27.62 5.07 -3.03
N GLY A 156 -28.64 4.24 -3.24
CA GLY A 156 -30.02 4.52 -2.79
C GLY A 156 -30.20 4.55 -1.27
N ILE A 157 -29.29 3.97 -0.50
CA ILE A 157 -29.36 3.94 0.97
C ILE A 157 -28.59 5.07 1.66
N ALA A 158 -28.01 6.02 0.90
CA ALA A 158 -27.18 7.08 1.42
C ALA A 158 -27.44 8.42 0.70
N ASP A 159 -26.93 9.51 1.26
CA ASP A 159 -27.04 10.87 0.71
C ASP A 159 -25.69 11.35 0.14
N VAL A 160 -24.58 10.86 0.67
CA VAL A 160 -23.20 11.22 0.29
C VAL A 160 -22.33 9.97 0.26
N PHE A 161 -21.43 9.89 -0.70
CA PHE A 161 -20.39 8.85 -0.75
C PHE A 161 -19.02 9.41 -0.37
N CYS A 162 -18.32 8.73 0.53
CA CYS A 162 -16.94 9.05 0.90
C CYS A 162 -16.03 7.86 0.61
N LEU A 163 -15.06 8.06 -0.28
CA LEU A 163 -14.01 7.06 -0.59
C LEU A 163 -12.82 7.26 0.34
N ASP A 164 -12.58 6.33 1.25
CA ASP A 164 -11.45 6.35 2.18
C ASP A 164 -10.68 5.00 2.17
N ALA A 165 -10.47 4.47 0.98
CA ALA A 165 -9.89 3.16 0.73
C ALA A 165 -8.84 3.21 -0.39
N PHE A 166 -7.71 3.89 -0.14
CA PHE A 166 -6.66 4.10 -1.15
C PHE A 166 -6.20 2.78 -1.78
N GLY A 167 -5.92 1.75 -0.96
CA GLY A 167 -5.48 0.43 -1.42
C GLY A 167 -6.44 -0.31 -2.35
N SER A 168 -7.71 0.12 -2.44
CA SER A 168 -8.72 -0.46 -3.34
C SER A 168 -9.05 0.44 -4.53
N SER A 169 -8.53 1.68 -4.57
CA SER A 169 -8.95 2.72 -5.51
C SER A 169 -8.43 2.55 -6.94
N HIS A 170 -7.51 1.61 -7.16
CA HIS A 170 -7.03 1.21 -8.46
C HIS A 170 -8.02 0.30 -9.24
N ARG A 171 -9.04 -0.25 -8.56
CA ARG A 171 -10.00 -1.20 -9.15
C ARG A 171 -11.39 -0.59 -9.24
N LYS A 172 -11.95 -0.57 -10.43
CA LYS A 172 -13.31 -0.09 -10.68
C LYS A 172 -14.34 -1.12 -10.22
N HIS A 173 -14.62 -1.17 -8.91
CA HIS A 173 -15.64 -2.02 -8.31
C HIS A 173 -16.95 -1.24 -8.08
N ALA A 174 -18.05 -1.95 -7.83
CA ALA A 174 -19.35 -1.31 -7.53
C ALA A 174 -19.25 -0.39 -6.31
N SER A 175 -18.57 -0.84 -5.22
CA SER A 175 -18.42 -0.11 -3.97
C SER A 175 -17.37 1.02 -3.97
N THR A 176 -16.51 1.12 -4.99
CA THR A 176 -15.45 2.14 -5.07
C THR A 176 -15.69 3.14 -6.19
N TYR A 177 -16.03 2.64 -7.38
CA TYR A 177 -16.21 3.44 -8.61
C TYR A 177 -17.68 3.61 -8.98
N GLY A 178 -18.47 2.52 -8.90
CA GLY A 178 -19.85 2.51 -9.34
C GLY A 178 -20.74 3.47 -8.55
N VAL A 179 -20.68 3.40 -7.22
CA VAL A 179 -21.48 4.26 -6.30
C VAL A 179 -21.22 5.75 -6.55
N ALA A 180 -19.97 6.15 -6.80
CA ALA A 180 -19.60 7.54 -7.02
C ALA A 180 -20.27 8.20 -8.24
N LYS A 181 -20.90 7.41 -9.12
CA LYS A 181 -21.66 7.91 -10.26
C LYS A 181 -23.08 8.39 -9.90
N TYR A 182 -23.59 8.01 -8.74
CA TYR A 182 -24.98 8.22 -8.34
C TYR A 182 -25.15 9.11 -7.11
N LEU A 183 -24.03 9.45 -6.43
CA LEU A 183 -24.05 10.28 -5.23
C LEU A 183 -23.06 11.45 -5.32
N PRO A 184 -23.35 12.57 -4.68
CA PRO A 184 -22.32 13.54 -4.33
C PRO A 184 -21.20 12.80 -3.60
N SER A 185 -19.96 12.93 -4.10
CA SER A 185 -18.86 12.08 -3.66
C SER A 185 -17.67 12.91 -3.20
N CYS A 186 -16.95 12.41 -2.19
CA CYS A 186 -15.74 13.02 -1.65
C CYS A 186 -14.71 11.96 -1.30
N VAL A 187 -13.47 12.41 -0.99
CA VAL A 187 -12.39 11.57 -0.46
C VAL A 187 -12.19 11.82 1.02
N GLY A 188 -11.99 10.75 1.79
CA GLY A 188 -11.68 10.79 3.21
C GLY A 188 -10.22 11.20 3.49
N PHE A 189 -9.89 11.38 4.76
CA PHE A 189 -8.57 11.86 5.18
C PHE A 189 -7.44 10.88 4.85
N LEU A 190 -7.69 9.56 4.86
CA LEU A 190 -6.68 8.57 4.48
C LEU A 190 -6.28 8.72 3.00
N VAL A 191 -7.27 8.82 2.12
CA VAL A 191 -7.01 9.01 0.67
C VAL A 191 -6.30 10.35 0.42
N GLN A 192 -6.72 11.43 1.10
CA GLN A 192 -6.04 12.74 1.00
C GLN A 192 -4.57 12.61 1.39
N GLN A 193 -4.27 12.00 2.54
CA GLN A 193 -2.91 11.82 3.03
C GLN A 193 -2.03 11.00 2.09
N GLU A 194 -2.56 9.92 1.52
CA GLU A 194 -1.84 9.08 0.55
C GLU A 194 -1.50 9.87 -0.72
N VAL A 195 -2.49 10.54 -1.29
CA VAL A 195 -2.31 11.36 -2.51
C VAL A 195 -1.31 12.49 -2.27
N GLU A 196 -1.49 13.27 -1.20
CA GLU A 196 -0.59 14.38 -0.85
C GLU A 196 0.86 13.91 -0.62
N ALA A 197 1.03 12.78 0.08
CA ALA A 197 2.37 12.24 0.33
C ALA A 197 3.05 11.78 -0.97
N LEU A 198 2.34 11.07 -1.84
CA LEU A 198 2.89 10.59 -3.10
C LEU A 198 3.16 11.73 -4.09
N ASP A 199 2.25 12.68 -4.22
CA ASP A 199 2.43 13.83 -5.10
C ASP A 199 3.62 14.68 -4.66
N LYS A 200 3.69 15.02 -3.38
CA LYS A 200 4.71 15.94 -2.86
C LYS A 200 6.08 15.28 -2.75
N TYR A 201 6.15 14.06 -2.24
CA TYR A 201 7.42 13.45 -1.83
C TYR A 201 7.93 12.37 -2.78
N VAL A 202 7.15 11.98 -3.80
CA VAL A 202 7.58 11.00 -4.80
C VAL A 202 7.54 11.59 -6.20
N LEU A 203 6.39 12.14 -6.62
CA LEU A 203 6.26 12.70 -7.98
C LEU A 203 6.95 14.05 -8.13
N ASN A 204 6.97 14.87 -7.06
CA ASN A 204 7.61 16.17 -6.99
C ASN A 204 8.64 16.25 -5.84
N ALA A 205 9.42 15.19 -5.65
CA ALA A 205 10.37 15.04 -4.57
C ALA A 205 11.43 16.15 -4.55
N GLU A 206 11.79 16.63 -3.34
CA GLU A 206 12.95 17.50 -3.12
C GLU A 206 14.24 16.73 -3.39
N LYS A 207 15.15 17.37 -4.12
CA LYS A 207 16.42 16.77 -4.54
C LYS A 207 17.56 17.07 -3.56
N PRO A 208 18.54 16.16 -3.42
CA PRO A 208 18.71 14.91 -4.15
C PRO A 208 17.64 13.85 -3.78
N PHE A 209 17.00 13.27 -4.80
CA PHE A 209 15.99 12.25 -4.65
C PHE A 209 16.57 10.87 -4.91
N THR A 210 16.54 9.99 -3.91
CA THR A 210 17.05 8.62 -3.99
C THR A 210 15.90 7.61 -3.90
N ILE A 211 15.99 6.56 -4.68
CA ILE A 211 15.06 5.43 -4.63
C ILE A 211 15.82 4.19 -4.20
N LEU A 212 15.35 3.51 -3.16
CA LEU A 212 15.78 2.17 -2.79
C LEU A 212 14.73 1.17 -3.27
N MET A 213 15.10 0.32 -4.21
CA MET A 213 14.17 -0.63 -4.81
C MET A 213 14.69 -2.06 -4.73
N GLY A 214 13.86 -2.96 -4.19
CA GLY A 214 14.19 -4.36 -4.01
C GLY A 214 12.98 -5.28 -4.03
N GLY A 215 13.14 -6.48 -3.45
CA GLY A 215 12.08 -7.49 -3.36
C GLY A 215 12.05 -8.46 -4.54
N ALA A 216 11.05 -9.34 -4.56
CA ALA A 216 11.01 -10.53 -5.41
C ALA A 216 10.38 -10.31 -6.79
N LYS A 217 9.38 -9.42 -6.91
CA LYS A 217 8.60 -9.23 -8.14
C LYS A 217 9.31 -8.24 -9.07
N VAL A 218 10.04 -8.73 -10.06
CA VAL A 218 10.81 -7.90 -10.99
C VAL A 218 9.90 -7.11 -11.93
N GLU A 219 8.86 -7.76 -12.43
CA GLU A 219 7.93 -7.24 -13.43
C GLU A 219 7.27 -5.92 -12.97
N ASP A 220 6.71 -5.94 -11.77
CA ASP A 220 6.05 -4.76 -11.17
C ASP A 220 7.03 -3.57 -10.93
N LYS A 221 8.33 -3.84 -10.90
CA LYS A 221 9.37 -2.83 -10.64
C LYS A 221 9.80 -2.08 -11.88
N VAL A 222 9.81 -2.75 -13.03
CA VAL A 222 10.35 -2.15 -14.27
C VAL A 222 9.52 -0.95 -14.70
N GLU A 223 8.18 -1.05 -14.66
CA GLU A 223 7.29 0.08 -14.99
C GLU A 223 7.49 1.25 -14.03
N LEU A 224 7.63 0.94 -12.73
CA LEU A 224 7.88 1.98 -11.71
C LEU A 224 9.25 2.65 -11.92
N ILE A 225 10.29 1.89 -12.31
CA ILE A 225 11.61 2.42 -12.64
C ILE A 225 11.53 3.33 -13.87
N GLU A 226 10.82 2.94 -14.92
CA GLU A 226 10.64 3.76 -16.13
C GLU A 226 10.07 5.15 -15.81
N VAL A 227 9.12 5.23 -14.89
CA VAL A 227 8.49 6.51 -14.48
C VAL A 227 9.36 7.32 -13.52
N LEU A 228 10.02 6.67 -12.56
CA LEU A 228 10.74 7.36 -11.50
C LEU A 228 12.20 7.69 -11.83
N LEU A 229 12.85 6.92 -12.71
CA LEU A 229 14.25 7.11 -13.04
C LEU A 229 14.59 8.49 -13.65
N PRO A 230 13.72 9.10 -14.49
CA PRO A 230 13.91 10.47 -14.93
C PRO A 230 13.84 11.50 -13.80
N LYS A 231 13.07 11.20 -12.75
CA LYS A 231 12.82 12.10 -11.61
C LYS A 231 13.88 11.98 -10.51
N CYS A 232 14.50 10.81 -10.32
CA CYS A 232 15.48 10.59 -9.26
C CYS A 232 16.92 10.96 -9.66
N ASP A 233 17.76 11.16 -8.65
CA ASP A 233 19.20 11.37 -8.79
C ASP A 233 19.97 10.06 -8.61
N HIS A 234 19.46 9.15 -7.74
CA HIS A 234 20.07 7.84 -7.48
C HIS A 234 18.99 6.75 -7.38
N LEU A 235 19.26 5.60 -7.99
CA LEU A 235 18.45 4.38 -7.89
C LEU A 235 19.31 3.26 -7.32
N LEU A 236 19.08 2.89 -6.06
CA LEU A 236 19.76 1.83 -5.34
C LEU A 236 18.97 0.54 -5.52
N LEU A 237 19.51 -0.41 -6.29
CA LEU A 237 18.83 -1.66 -6.58
C LEU A 237 19.29 -2.79 -5.67
N THR A 238 18.34 -3.63 -5.26
CA THR A 238 18.56 -4.83 -4.43
C THR A 238 17.61 -5.95 -4.87
N GLY A 239 17.75 -7.15 -4.30
CA GLY A 239 16.84 -8.28 -4.57
C GLY A 239 16.76 -8.70 -6.04
N GLY A 240 15.61 -9.22 -6.48
CA GLY A 240 15.44 -9.81 -7.82
C GLY A 240 15.69 -8.86 -8.98
N ILE A 241 15.36 -7.57 -8.83
CA ILE A 241 15.66 -6.59 -9.89
C ILE A 241 17.16 -6.33 -10.02
N ALA A 242 17.91 -6.27 -8.91
CA ALA A 242 19.36 -6.15 -8.94
C ALA A 242 20.01 -7.38 -9.56
N ASN A 243 19.56 -8.59 -9.19
CA ASN A 243 20.04 -9.84 -9.77
C ASN A 243 19.80 -9.89 -11.28
N SER A 244 18.63 -9.41 -11.74
CA SER A 244 18.34 -9.31 -13.18
C SER A 244 19.28 -8.36 -13.90
N CYS A 245 19.58 -7.21 -13.30
CA CYS A 245 20.53 -6.23 -13.82
C CYS A 245 21.97 -6.82 -13.90
N LEU A 246 22.43 -7.47 -12.83
CA LEU A 246 23.73 -8.10 -12.76
C LEU A 246 23.88 -9.19 -13.83
N HIS A 247 22.87 -10.04 -13.99
CA HIS A 247 22.85 -11.06 -15.04
C HIS A 247 22.96 -10.47 -16.45
N ILE A 248 22.20 -9.40 -16.74
CA ILE A 248 22.26 -8.69 -18.03
C ILE A 248 23.65 -8.09 -18.30
N LEU A 249 24.35 -7.68 -17.24
CA LEU A 249 25.73 -7.16 -17.33
C LEU A 249 26.79 -8.26 -17.43
N GLY A 250 26.40 -9.54 -17.39
CA GLY A 250 27.29 -10.69 -17.57
C GLY A 250 27.88 -11.25 -16.28
N PHE A 251 27.39 -10.81 -15.10
CA PHE A 251 27.75 -11.45 -13.84
C PHE A 251 26.96 -12.76 -13.66
N ASP A 252 27.59 -13.74 -13.07
CA ASP A 252 26.88 -14.90 -12.58
C ASP A 252 26.09 -14.55 -11.34
N VAL A 253 24.83 -14.98 -11.30
CA VAL A 253 23.93 -14.79 -10.16
C VAL A 253 23.43 -16.15 -9.63
N GLY A 254 24.00 -17.24 -10.10
CA GLY A 254 23.66 -18.61 -9.73
C GLY A 254 22.18 -18.91 -9.89
N SER A 255 21.64 -19.60 -8.91
CA SER A 255 20.22 -19.96 -8.84
C SER A 255 19.33 -18.83 -8.27
N SER A 256 19.85 -17.60 -8.17
CA SER A 256 19.13 -16.46 -7.59
C SER A 256 17.89 -16.09 -8.36
N LEU A 257 16.92 -15.53 -7.62
CA LEU A 257 15.70 -14.97 -8.19
C LEU A 257 16.02 -13.85 -9.19
N ARG A 258 15.56 -13.99 -10.43
CA ARG A 258 15.63 -12.97 -11.49
C ARG A 258 14.50 -13.15 -12.49
N THR A 259 14.22 -12.17 -13.32
CA THR A 259 13.28 -12.35 -14.42
C THR A 259 13.88 -13.26 -15.50
N LYS A 260 13.00 -14.04 -16.15
CA LYS A 260 13.32 -14.86 -17.34
C LYS A 260 12.57 -14.35 -18.58
N ASP A 261 11.77 -13.29 -18.43
CA ASP A 261 11.03 -12.66 -19.52
C ASP A 261 11.98 -11.82 -20.38
N GLU A 262 12.12 -12.20 -21.65
CA GLU A 262 13.05 -11.55 -22.59
C GLU A 262 12.65 -10.10 -22.88
N ALA A 263 11.36 -9.77 -22.92
CA ALA A 263 10.91 -8.42 -23.14
C ALA A 263 11.27 -7.51 -21.96
N ILE A 264 11.11 -8.02 -20.74
CA ILE A 264 11.50 -7.32 -19.51
C ILE A 264 13.02 -7.17 -19.43
N MET A 265 13.78 -8.22 -19.77
CA MET A 265 15.25 -8.14 -19.82
C MET A 265 15.73 -7.09 -20.81
N SER A 266 15.09 -6.99 -21.98
CA SER A 266 15.41 -5.97 -22.99
C SER A 266 15.16 -4.55 -22.47
N LYS A 267 14.04 -4.32 -21.77
CA LYS A 267 13.73 -3.04 -21.11
C LYS A 267 14.80 -2.69 -20.07
N ILE A 268 15.11 -3.62 -19.15
CA ILE A 268 16.15 -3.42 -18.12
C ILE A 268 17.48 -3.06 -18.76
N LYS A 269 17.89 -3.78 -19.81
CA LYS A 269 19.14 -3.50 -20.54
C LYS A 269 19.17 -2.07 -21.07
N THR A 270 18.08 -1.60 -21.66
CA THR A 270 17.96 -0.24 -22.18
C THR A 270 18.08 0.80 -21.04
N LEU A 271 17.39 0.58 -19.92
CA LEU A 271 17.45 1.46 -18.75
C LEU A 271 18.87 1.55 -18.18
N LEU A 272 19.57 0.41 -18.05
CA LEU A 272 20.97 0.36 -17.59
C LEU A 272 21.92 1.13 -18.47
N ILE A 273 21.80 0.99 -19.80
CA ILE A 273 22.68 1.70 -20.76
C ILE A 273 22.46 3.22 -20.69
N GLN A 274 21.20 3.64 -20.62
CA GLN A 274 20.83 5.06 -20.66
C GLN A 274 21.07 5.79 -19.34
N ASN A 275 21.12 5.07 -18.20
CA ASN A 275 21.14 5.68 -16.88
C ASN A 275 22.21 5.08 -15.93
N LYS A 276 23.32 4.62 -16.49
CA LYS A 276 24.40 3.96 -15.72
C LYS A 276 24.94 4.79 -14.56
N ASP A 277 24.91 6.10 -14.67
CA ASP A 277 25.44 7.01 -13.65
C ASP A 277 24.48 7.19 -12.46
N LYS A 278 23.20 6.85 -12.63
CA LYS A 278 22.18 6.94 -11.57
C LYS A 278 21.90 5.60 -10.90
N ILE A 279 22.10 4.48 -11.60
CA ILE A 279 21.76 3.14 -11.14
C ILE A 279 22.96 2.54 -10.40
N LEU A 280 22.75 2.23 -9.11
CA LEU A 280 23.74 1.56 -8.28
C LEU A 280 23.31 0.10 -8.03
N LEU A 281 24.23 -0.82 -8.32
CA LEU A 281 24.05 -2.25 -8.13
C LEU A 281 24.86 -2.75 -6.94
N PRO A 282 24.48 -3.88 -6.33
CA PRO A 282 25.26 -4.51 -5.26
C PRO A 282 26.71 -4.83 -5.69
N LEU A 283 27.65 -4.64 -4.77
CA LEU A 283 29.07 -4.97 -4.92
C LEU A 283 29.39 -6.36 -4.36
N ASP A 284 28.59 -6.77 -3.37
CA ASP A 284 28.74 -8.03 -2.66
C ASP A 284 27.38 -8.53 -2.19
N ALA A 285 27.30 -9.80 -1.84
CA ALA A 285 26.07 -10.48 -1.46
C ALA A 285 26.28 -11.45 -0.30
N ILE A 286 25.19 -11.73 0.41
CA ILE A 286 25.05 -12.90 1.28
C ILE A 286 24.33 -13.97 0.47
N VAL A 287 25.02 -15.07 0.26
CA VAL A 287 24.50 -16.21 -0.52
C VAL A 287 24.19 -17.40 0.38
N GLY A 288 23.26 -18.23 -0.07
CA GLY A 288 22.91 -19.51 0.51
C GLY A 288 22.64 -20.54 -0.58
N ARG A 289 22.39 -21.79 -0.18
CA ARG A 289 22.02 -22.89 -1.11
C ARG A 289 20.79 -23.61 -0.56
N ASP A 290 19.75 -23.74 -1.37
CA ASP A 290 18.47 -24.33 -0.92
C ASP A 290 18.64 -25.76 -0.41
N TYR A 291 19.53 -26.55 -1.00
CA TYR A 291 19.82 -27.92 -0.60
C TYR A 291 20.79 -28.03 0.61
N ARG A 292 21.35 -26.89 1.08
CA ARG A 292 22.23 -26.80 2.26
C ARG A 292 21.82 -25.62 3.13
N PRO A 293 20.79 -25.77 3.97
CA PRO A 293 20.21 -24.66 4.76
C PRO A 293 21.19 -23.94 5.68
N ASP A 294 22.25 -24.62 6.11
CA ASP A 294 23.30 -24.06 6.99
C ASP A 294 24.43 -23.38 6.21
N TYR A 295 24.45 -23.50 4.86
CA TYR A 295 25.44 -22.83 4.05
C TYR A 295 25.07 -21.35 3.92
N ILE A 296 25.95 -20.48 4.40
CA ILE A 296 25.88 -19.04 4.28
C ILE A 296 27.29 -18.56 3.94
N ASN A 297 27.41 -17.74 2.92
CA ASN A 297 28.70 -17.16 2.56
C ASN A 297 28.54 -15.68 2.17
N HIS A 298 29.59 -14.89 2.39
CA HIS A 298 29.68 -13.50 2.02
C HIS A 298 30.66 -13.39 0.85
N VAL A 299 30.14 -13.04 -0.31
CA VAL A 299 30.93 -13.06 -1.54
C VAL A 299 30.82 -11.73 -2.29
N ASN A 300 31.88 -11.35 -3.01
CA ASN A 300 31.77 -10.31 -4.02
C ASN A 300 30.88 -10.82 -5.18
N ILE A 301 30.21 -9.92 -5.88
CA ILE A 301 29.29 -10.29 -6.97
C ILE A 301 30.00 -11.10 -8.07
N ASP A 302 31.28 -10.81 -8.35
CA ASP A 302 32.10 -11.55 -9.32
C ASP A 302 32.55 -12.95 -8.84
N LYS A 303 32.13 -13.39 -7.66
CA LYS A 303 32.46 -14.67 -7.01
C LYS A 303 31.23 -15.51 -6.64
N VAL A 304 30.07 -15.14 -7.13
CA VAL A 304 28.85 -15.95 -6.96
C VAL A 304 29.00 -17.22 -7.82
N GLU A 305 28.72 -18.37 -7.22
CA GLU A 305 28.81 -19.68 -7.90
C GLU A 305 27.44 -20.12 -8.44
N ASP A 306 27.43 -21.07 -9.39
CA ASP A 306 26.22 -21.56 -10.09
C ASP A 306 25.11 -22.04 -9.13
N ASP A 307 25.50 -22.68 -8.01
CA ASP A 307 24.57 -23.21 -7.00
C ASP A 307 24.16 -22.18 -5.93
N ASP A 308 24.75 -21.00 -5.93
CA ASP A 308 24.45 -19.98 -4.94
C ASP A 308 23.14 -19.25 -5.26
N CYS A 309 22.38 -18.93 -4.21
CA CYS A 309 21.26 -18.01 -4.25
C CYS A 309 21.61 -16.74 -3.48
N ILE A 310 21.51 -15.59 -4.11
CA ILE A 310 21.66 -14.28 -3.45
C ILE A 310 20.39 -14.03 -2.64
N TYR A 311 20.51 -14.03 -1.32
CA TYR A 311 19.41 -13.80 -0.40
C TYR A 311 19.45 -12.44 0.29
N ASP A 312 20.62 -11.77 0.30
CA ASP A 312 20.76 -10.42 0.85
C ASP A 312 21.98 -9.71 0.23
N ILE A 313 22.08 -8.41 0.45
CA ILE A 313 23.26 -7.64 0.08
C ILE A 313 24.34 -7.73 1.15
N GLY A 314 25.60 -7.57 0.74
CA GLY A 314 26.75 -7.59 1.66
C GLY A 314 27.10 -6.21 2.22
N VAL A 315 28.12 -6.20 3.08
CA VAL A 315 28.55 -5.01 3.85
C VAL A 315 29.06 -3.89 2.94
N LYS A 316 29.83 -4.23 1.88
CA LYS A 316 30.35 -3.24 0.92
C LYS A 316 29.21 -2.48 0.23
N THR A 317 28.16 -3.20 -0.12
CA THR A 317 26.95 -2.61 -0.72
C THR A 317 26.23 -1.69 0.26
N ILE A 318 26.05 -2.15 1.51
CA ILE A 318 25.43 -1.38 2.57
C ILE A 318 26.20 -0.07 2.79
N ASP A 319 27.52 -0.12 2.94
CA ASP A 319 28.35 1.06 3.17
C ASP A 319 28.27 2.03 1.99
N LYS A 320 28.32 1.50 0.77
CA LYS A 320 28.18 2.32 -0.44
C LYS A 320 26.83 3.03 -0.52
N TYR A 321 25.76 2.34 -0.16
CA TYR A 321 24.40 2.92 -0.17
C TYR A 321 24.24 3.96 0.94
N LYS A 322 24.83 3.75 2.12
CA LYS A 322 24.87 4.77 3.21
C LYS A 322 25.50 6.07 2.76
N GLU A 323 26.60 6.04 2.00
CA GLU A 323 27.23 7.26 1.44
C GLU A 323 26.29 8.10 0.56
N ILE A 324 25.38 7.45 -0.14
CA ILE A 324 24.37 8.12 -0.97
C ILE A 324 23.23 8.67 -0.10
N ILE A 325 22.76 7.85 0.86
CA ILE A 325 21.68 8.20 1.77
C ILE A 325 22.03 9.46 2.58
N ASP A 326 23.29 9.63 2.98
CA ASP A 326 23.77 10.80 3.71
C ASP A 326 23.58 12.13 2.96
N LYS A 327 23.52 12.07 1.63
CA LYS A 327 23.37 13.25 0.76
C LYS A 327 21.94 13.44 0.23
N THR A 328 21.04 12.56 0.62
CA THR A 328 19.68 12.49 0.11
C THR A 328 18.75 13.43 0.87
N ALA A 329 17.96 14.23 0.15
CA ALA A 329 16.89 15.05 0.73
C ALA A 329 15.57 14.26 0.87
N THR A 330 15.25 13.44 -0.14
CA THR A 330 14.05 12.59 -0.13
C THR A 330 14.42 11.16 -0.54
N ILE A 331 13.91 10.17 0.20
CA ILE A 331 14.08 8.76 -0.15
C ILE A 331 12.74 8.05 -0.27
N PHE A 332 12.53 7.38 -1.40
CA PHE A 332 11.41 6.48 -1.64
C PHE A 332 11.89 5.02 -1.61
N ILE A 333 11.22 4.20 -0.80
CA ILE A 333 11.57 2.80 -0.59
C ILE A 333 10.45 1.91 -1.12
N ASN A 334 10.81 0.95 -1.97
CA ASN A 334 9.87 -0.07 -2.46
C ASN A 334 10.50 -1.46 -2.44
N GLY A 335 10.02 -2.32 -1.54
CA GLY A 335 10.54 -3.67 -1.33
C GLY A 335 11.67 -3.73 -0.32
N THR A 336 12.38 -4.87 -0.27
CA THR A 336 13.39 -5.21 0.71
C THR A 336 14.72 -5.56 0.05
N ALA A 337 15.82 -5.39 0.77
CA ALA A 337 17.15 -5.71 0.25
C ALA A 337 17.37 -7.23 0.20
N GLY A 338 16.91 -7.96 1.20
CA GLY A 338 17.06 -9.40 1.34
C GLY A 338 15.80 -10.09 1.84
N LYS A 339 15.91 -11.39 2.07
CA LYS A 339 14.89 -12.27 2.63
C LYS A 339 14.84 -12.10 4.16
N TYR A 340 14.42 -10.93 4.60
CA TYR A 340 14.48 -10.49 6.00
C TYR A 340 13.67 -11.33 6.99
N GLU A 341 12.72 -12.12 6.50
CA GLU A 341 11.94 -13.08 7.29
C GLU A 341 12.81 -14.17 7.91
N GLU A 342 13.95 -14.48 7.28
CA GLU A 342 14.99 -15.35 7.83
C GLU A 342 16.11 -14.50 8.42
N SER A 343 16.32 -14.57 9.73
CA SER A 343 17.27 -13.73 10.46
C SER A 343 18.70 -13.74 9.88
N LYS A 344 19.12 -14.86 9.29
CA LYS A 344 20.42 -15.03 8.63
C LYS A 344 20.58 -14.20 7.33
N TYR A 345 19.46 -13.75 6.73
CA TYR A 345 19.41 -12.96 5.51
C TYR A 345 18.73 -11.60 5.71
N ALA A 346 18.65 -11.14 6.95
CA ALA A 346 17.95 -9.91 7.32
C ALA A 346 18.87 -8.69 7.44
N THR A 347 20.19 -8.88 7.35
CA THR A 347 21.17 -7.85 7.69
C THR A 347 21.08 -6.65 6.76
N GLY A 348 21.03 -6.85 5.45
CA GLY A 348 20.95 -5.76 4.47
C GLY A 348 19.70 -4.92 4.65
N THR A 349 18.53 -5.59 4.76
CA THR A 349 17.26 -4.89 4.96
C THR A 349 17.25 -4.14 6.29
N ARG A 350 17.65 -4.78 7.40
CA ARG A 350 17.67 -4.14 8.73
C ARG A 350 18.61 -2.95 8.77
N GLU A 351 19.85 -3.11 8.30
CA GLU A 351 20.87 -2.04 8.35
C GLU A 351 20.46 -0.83 7.51
N LEU A 352 19.98 -1.04 6.27
CA LEU A 352 19.56 0.07 5.43
C LEU A 352 18.34 0.77 6.00
N LEU A 353 17.30 0.03 6.41
CA LEU A 353 16.09 0.64 6.97
C LEU A 353 16.39 1.38 8.28
N SER A 354 17.25 0.81 9.16
CA SER A 354 17.65 1.49 10.40
C SER A 354 18.46 2.76 10.12
N TYR A 355 19.36 2.72 9.15
CA TYR A 355 20.17 3.87 8.77
C TYR A 355 19.33 5.00 8.17
N ILE A 356 18.42 4.63 7.25
CA ILE A 356 17.47 5.58 6.65
C ILE A 356 16.58 6.20 7.74
N ALA A 357 16.11 5.40 8.71
CA ALA A 357 15.29 5.89 9.82
C ALA A 357 15.95 7.03 10.62
N GLU A 358 17.29 7.01 10.76
CA GLU A 358 18.07 8.04 11.46
C GLU A 358 18.51 9.19 10.54
N SER A 359 18.32 9.09 9.23
CA SER A 359 18.71 10.14 8.28
C SER A 359 17.82 11.38 8.39
N LYS A 360 18.31 12.50 7.84
CA LYS A 360 17.54 13.76 7.75
C LYS A 360 16.60 13.80 6.54
N ALA A 361 16.68 12.81 5.65
CA ALA A 361 15.84 12.74 4.46
C ALA A 361 14.36 12.62 4.82
N VAL A 362 13.48 13.11 3.96
CA VAL A 362 12.06 12.73 3.98
C VAL A 362 11.95 11.28 3.51
N LYS A 363 11.31 10.42 4.31
CA LYS A 363 11.31 8.95 4.16
C LYS A 363 9.91 8.42 3.85
N ILE A 364 9.72 7.94 2.62
CA ILE A 364 8.45 7.40 2.13
C ILE A 364 8.62 5.91 1.80
N VAL A 365 7.72 5.08 2.28
CA VAL A 365 7.71 3.65 1.96
C VAL A 365 6.43 3.30 1.21
N GLY A 366 6.59 2.78 0.00
CA GLY A 366 5.50 2.25 -0.82
C GLY A 366 5.61 0.74 -1.01
N GLY A 367 4.45 0.09 -1.15
CA GLY A 367 4.40 -1.37 -1.34
C GLY A 367 4.40 -2.17 -0.03
N GLY A 368 3.68 -3.30 -0.04
CA GLY A 368 3.43 -4.09 1.15
C GLY A 368 4.67 -4.64 1.84
N ASP A 369 5.64 -5.16 1.07
CA ASP A 369 6.85 -5.80 1.61
C ASP A 369 7.74 -4.78 2.35
N GLY A 370 7.93 -3.58 1.78
CA GLY A 370 8.71 -2.52 2.42
C GLY A 370 8.07 -2.05 3.73
N VAL A 371 6.76 -1.80 3.73
CA VAL A 371 6.00 -1.40 4.92
C VAL A 371 6.06 -2.51 5.99
N SER A 372 5.91 -3.77 5.60
CA SER A 372 6.01 -4.92 6.51
C SER A 372 7.38 -5.03 7.16
N ALA A 373 8.46 -4.80 6.39
CA ALA A 373 9.83 -4.81 6.93
C ALA A 373 10.06 -3.67 7.94
N VAL A 374 9.61 -2.44 7.63
CA VAL A 374 9.72 -1.30 8.55
C VAL A 374 8.97 -1.58 9.86
N LYS A 375 7.77 -2.18 9.80
CA LYS A 375 7.00 -2.59 10.99
C LYS A 375 7.70 -3.73 11.75
N HIS A 376 8.24 -4.73 11.04
CA HIS A 376 8.95 -5.85 11.64
C HIS A 376 10.14 -5.38 12.49
N PHE A 377 10.90 -4.41 12.01
CA PHE A 377 12.02 -3.81 12.73
C PHE A 377 11.62 -2.69 13.70
N LYS A 378 10.31 -2.41 13.86
CA LYS A 378 9.76 -1.38 14.77
C LYS A 378 10.27 0.02 14.48
N LEU A 379 10.41 0.37 13.22
CA LEU A 379 10.95 1.65 12.76
C LEU A 379 9.86 2.64 12.30
N GLY A 380 8.58 2.26 12.36
CA GLY A 380 7.48 3.00 11.72
C GLY A 380 7.39 4.47 12.10
N GLU A 381 7.61 4.81 13.38
CA GLU A 381 7.53 6.18 13.90
C GLU A 381 8.63 7.12 13.37
N LYS A 382 9.70 6.56 12.77
CA LYS A 382 10.83 7.31 12.22
C LYS A 382 10.67 7.61 10.73
N TYR A 383 9.61 7.13 10.11
CA TYR A 383 9.31 7.35 8.70
C TYR A 383 8.19 8.37 8.55
N ASP A 384 8.30 9.24 7.55
CA ASP A 384 7.36 10.31 7.32
C ASP A 384 6.03 9.78 6.74
N HIS A 385 6.11 8.77 5.87
CA HIS A 385 4.90 8.11 5.32
C HIS A 385 5.10 6.63 5.05
N LEU A 386 4.20 5.80 5.57
CA LEU A 386 4.08 4.37 5.26
C LEU A 386 2.77 4.14 4.52
N SER A 387 2.84 3.97 3.19
CA SER A 387 1.64 3.84 2.37
C SER A 387 0.84 2.57 2.72
N THR A 388 -0.47 2.75 2.87
CA THR A 388 -1.41 1.64 3.08
C THR A 388 -1.86 0.99 1.77
N GLY A 389 -1.47 1.58 0.62
CA GLY A 389 -1.98 1.26 -0.70
C GLY A 389 -1.47 -0.05 -1.30
N GLY A 390 -0.30 -0.54 -0.87
CA GLY A 390 0.30 -1.73 -1.48
C GLY A 390 0.51 -1.55 -3.00
N GLY A 391 -0.18 -2.37 -3.82
CA GLY A 391 -0.13 -2.25 -5.29
C GLY A 391 -0.72 -0.94 -5.82
N ALA A 392 -1.75 -0.40 -5.17
CA ALA A 392 -2.35 0.88 -5.58
C ALA A 392 -1.37 2.05 -5.51
N THR A 393 -0.39 2.01 -4.58
CA THR A 393 0.68 3.01 -4.48
C THR A 393 1.53 3.03 -5.75
N LEU A 394 1.90 1.85 -6.25
CA LEU A 394 2.71 1.73 -7.46
C LEU A 394 1.93 2.19 -8.69
N GLU A 395 0.67 1.76 -8.81
CA GLU A 395 -0.22 2.20 -9.90
C GLU A 395 -0.46 3.71 -9.86
N TYR A 396 -0.61 4.31 -8.65
CA TYR A 396 -0.73 5.76 -8.51
C TYR A 396 0.49 6.50 -9.05
N ILE A 397 1.69 6.04 -8.70
CA ILE A 397 2.94 6.66 -9.15
C ILE A 397 3.09 6.52 -10.67
N VAL A 398 2.77 5.35 -11.22
CA VAL A 398 2.90 5.07 -12.67
C VAL A 398 1.91 5.90 -13.49
N ASN A 399 0.66 6.01 -13.03
CA ASN A 399 -0.42 6.66 -13.78
C ASN A 399 -0.67 8.11 -13.34
N GLU A 400 0.03 8.62 -12.34
CA GLU A 400 -0.19 9.91 -11.68
C GLU A 400 -1.66 10.10 -11.27
N GLY A 401 -2.28 9.02 -10.79
CA GLY A 401 -3.68 8.98 -10.37
C GLY A 401 -4.24 7.56 -10.26
N LEU A 402 -5.45 7.44 -9.72
CA LEU A 402 -6.20 6.18 -9.64
C LEU A 402 -7.65 6.39 -10.10
N PRO A 403 -8.23 5.45 -10.86
CA PRO A 403 -9.53 5.65 -11.50
C PRO A 403 -10.67 6.01 -10.53
N CYS A 404 -10.67 5.47 -9.31
CA CYS A 404 -11.73 5.75 -8.35
C CYS A 404 -11.57 7.12 -7.69
N ILE A 405 -10.33 7.56 -7.47
CA ILE A 405 -10.00 8.87 -6.88
C ILE A 405 -10.23 9.96 -7.93
N ASP A 406 -9.68 9.79 -9.13
CA ASP A 406 -9.80 10.73 -10.23
C ASP A 406 -11.25 11.03 -10.61
N ASN A 407 -12.12 10.02 -10.51
CA ASN A 407 -13.56 10.17 -10.75
C ASN A 407 -14.26 11.09 -9.72
N ILE A 408 -13.63 11.36 -8.60
CA ILE A 408 -14.18 12.17 -7.49
C ILE A 408 -13.53 13.56 -7.46
N ILE A 409 -12.19 13.63 -7.58
CA ILE A 409 -11.43 14.86 -7.31
C ILE A 409 -11.12 15.71 -8.54
N LYS A 410 -11.21 15.15 -9.75
CA LYS A 410 -11.05 15.85 -11.03
C LYS A 410 -12.40 16.26 -11.59
#